data_79d7cc81d036fbd96ed7c02217379bec
#
_entry.id   79d7cc81d036fbd96ed7c02217379bec
#
_cell.length_a   1.000
_cell.length_b   1.000
_cell.length_c   1.000
_cell.angle_alpha   90.00
_cell.angle_beta   90.00
_cell.angle_gamma   90.00
#
_symmetry.space_group_name_H-M   'P 1'
#
loop_
_entity.id
_entity.type
_entity.pdbx_description
1 polymer ?
#
loop_
_entity_poly.entity_id
_entity_poly.type
_entity_poly.pdbx_seq_one_letter_code
_entity_poly.pdbx_strand_id
1 'polypeptide(L)'
;MTTEIEERIHKALAPHPLERLEDGYRRVHPEGSGTSTLRIWPVNEAREGMPVVAIAEIIAEYNAAGVPPLHATGVQRLNAWSVYGAYHLNDGRLRQKAQYSIYGNEPAVHLAVQIILNAFGGQLPLGRSSALAMTSAAVLKQQRAHHAMPSRWPTPLDEPALMAATSTLQERGLAASNNATSVWAELALSGDCPSRSIDPHAATALLQVNTGVPHPIAGAGYLATISLPLTHSPPNAAELCRRLNELELEQVDFVPRLGAWGLHTQDDLPGYSCFIPCAEPWGALHMTLMWWCVRRAAWLRDGFWQANTGITLA
;
A
#
# COMPACT_ATOMS: atom_id res chain seq x y z
N MET A 1 -9.11 14.41 21.49
CA MET A 1 -9.15 13.72 20.17
C MET A 1 -8.10 12.62 20.07
N THR A 2 -6.81 12.86 20.33
CA THR A 2 -5.78 11.80 20.38
C THR A 2 -6.15 10.72 21.39
N THR A 3 -6.59 11.10 22.58
CA THR A 3 -7.07 10.21 23.64
C THR A 3 -8.23 9.32 23.18
N GLU A 4 -9.14 9.82 22.39
CA GLU A 4 -10.28 9.05 21.89
C GLU A 4 -9.86 7.96 20.90
N ILE A 5 -8.89 8.25 20.01
CA ILE A 5 -8.36 7.27 19.05
C ILE A 5 -7.61 6.17 19.80
N GLU A 6 -6.75 6.58 20.73
CA GLU A 6 -6.03 5.65 21.60
C GLU A 6 -6.99 4.77 22.40
N GLU A 7 -8.05 5.33 22.95
CA GLU A 7 -9.09 4.59 23.68
C GLU A 7 -9.82 3.59 22.77
N ARG A 8 -10.18 3.98 21.55
CA ARG A 8 -10.82 3.08 20.57
C ARG A 8 -9.90 1.92 20.21
N ILE A 9 -8.63 2.19 19.93
CA ILE A 9 -7.64 1.14 19.64
C ILE A 9 -7.40 0.28 20.88
N HIS A 10 -7.24 0.88 22.05
CA HIS A 10 -7.07 0.16 23.30
C HIS A 10 -8.25 -0.77 23.58
N LYS A 11 -9.49 -0.29 23.43
CA LYS A 11 -10.71 -1.09 23.63
C LYS A 11 -10.77 -2.27 22.67
N ALA A 12 -10.37 -2.07 21.42
CA ALA A 12 -10.35 -3.14 20.41
C ALA A 12 -9.25 -4.18 20.68
N LEU A 13 -8.12 -3.76 21.22
CA LEU A 13 -6.96 -4.63 21.49
C LEU A 13 -7.02 -5.30 22.87
N ALA A 14 -7.81 -4.78 23.82
CA ALA A 14 -7.91 -5.29 25.19
C ALA A 14 -8.21 -6.79 25.32
N PRO A 15 -9.02 -7.43 24.43
CA PRO A 15 -9.27 -8.87 24.51
C PRO A 15 -8.08 -9.75 24.10
N HIS A 16 -7.05 -9.16 23.50
CA HIS A 16 -5.90 -9.90 22.95
C HIS A 16 -4.72 -9.96 23.93
N PRO A 17 -3.95 -11.05 23.97
CA PRO A 17 -2.75 -11.17 24.80
C PRO A 17 -1.62 -10.34 24.18
N LEU A 18 -1.54 -9.07 24.55
CA LEU A 18 -0.57 -8.10 24.05
C LEU A 18 0.26 -7.56 25.19
N GLU A 19 1.54 -7.33 24.92
CA GLU A 19 2.42 -6.55 25.76
C GLU A 19 2.12 -5.06 25.52
N ARG A 20 1.86 -4.32 26.59
CA ARG A 20 1.70 -2.87 26.50
C ARG A 20 3.06 -2.19 26.59
N LEU A 21 3.36 -1.34 25.62
CA LEU A 21 4.51 -0.47 25.59
C LEU A 21 4.11 0.93 26.07
N GLU A 22 5.08 1.80 26.31
CA GLU A 22 4.85 3.19 26.67
C GLU A 22 4.06 3.95 25.56
N ASP A 23 4.42 3.70 24.30
CA ASP A 23 3.87 4.35 23.10
C ASP A 23 3.02 3.42 22.24
N GLY A 24 2.57 2.26 22.76
CA GLY A 24 1.79 1.34 21.93
C GLY A 24 1.64 -0.08 22.45
N TYR A 25 1.72 -1.03 21.52
CA TYR A 25 1.44 -2.45 21.76
C TYR A 25 2.41 -3.35 21.01
N ARG A 26 2.75 -4.48 21.61
CA ARG A 26 3.57 -5.52 21.00
C ARG A 26 2.85 -6.86 21.09
N ARG A 27 2.89 -7.59 19.99
CA ARG A 27 2.39 -8.96 19.88
C ARG A 27 3.54 -9.88 19.51
N VAL A 28 3.77 -10.90 20.34
CA VAL A 28 4.63 -12.03 20.01
C VAL A 28 3.75 -13.09 19.33
N HIS A 29 4.09 -13.46 18.12
CA HIS A 29 3.31 -14.44 17.38
C HIS A 29 3.68 -15.87 17.80
N PRO A 30 2.69 -16.80 17.77
CA PRO A 30 2.94 -18.21 18.10
C PRO A 30 4.07 -18.79 17.25
N GLU A 31 4.67 -19.86 17.76
CA GLU A 31 5.74 -20.61 17.07
C GLU A 31 7.03 -19.81 16.83
N GLY A 32 7.21 -18.70 17.49
CA GLY A 32 8.40 -17.86 17.32
C GLY A 32 8.54 -17.28 15.90
N SER A 33 7.43 -17.14 15.15
CA SER A 33 7.45 -16.64 13.78
C SER A 33 7.87 -15.17 13.66
N GLY A 34 7.76 -14.42 14.75
CA GLY A 34 8.17 -13.01 14.80
C GLY A 34 7.36 -12.18 15.78
N THR A 35 7.50 -10.87 15.65
CA THR A 35 6.79 -9.89 16.49
C THR A 35 6.14 -8.82 15.62
N SER A 36 4.98 -8.33 16.05
CA SER A 36 4.35 -7.12 15.50
C SER A 36 4.33 -6.04 16.57
N THR A 37 4.72 -4.83 16.22
CA THR A 37 4.67 -3.65 17.09
C THR A 37 3.79 -2.60 16.46
N LEU A 38 2.85 -2.06 17.23
CA LEU A 38 2.05 -0.89 16.87
C LEU A 38 2.46 0.25 17.81
N ARG A 39 2.88 1.37 17.25
CA ARG A 39 3.15 2.61 17.96
C ARG A 39 2.19 3.68 17.51
N ILE A 40 1.75 4.51 18.42
CA ILE A 40 0.84 5.62 18.15
C ILE A 40 1.34 6.83 18.90
N TRP A 41 1.60 7.90 18.19
CA TRP A 41 2.00 9.16 18.82
C TRP A 41 1.15 10.32 18.31
N PRO A 42 0.80 11.25 19.19
CA PRO A 42 0.05 12.43 18.83
C PRO A 42 0.90 13.35 17.96
N VAL A 43 0.26 13.98 17.00
CA VAL A 43 0.82 15.09 16.25
C VAL A 43 -0.20 16.23 16.21
N ASN A 44 0.30 17.43 16.13
CA ASN A 44 -0.56 18.61 16.01
C ASN A 44 -0.12 19.41 14.78
N GLU A 45 -0.32 18.81 13.62
CA GLU A 45 0.06 19.38 12.35
C GLU A 45 -1.16 19.50 11.43
N ALA A 46 -1.26 20.59 10.70
CA ALA A 46 -2.18 20.70 9.60
C ALA A 46 -1.48 20.27 8.31
N ARG A 47 -2.02 19.27 7.64
CA ARG A 47 -1.52 18.79 6.35
C ARG A 47 -2.58 19.01 5.30
N GLU A 48 -2.25 19.81 4.30
CA GLU A 48 -3.18 20.16 3.20
C GLU A 48 -4.55 20.67 3.69
N GLY A 49 -4.55 21.46 4.76
CA GLY A 49 -5.78 22.00 5.33
C GLY A 49 -6.57 21.02 6.21
N MET A 50 -6.12 19.77 6.34
CA MET A 50 -6.71 18.79 7.25
C MET A 50 -5.81 18.56 8.46
N PRO A 51 -6.34 18.60 9.70
CA PRO A 51 -5.54 18.34 10.88
C PRO A 51 -5.17 16.85 10.96
N VAL A 52 -3.88 16.54 10.99
CA VAL A 52 -3.38 15.24 11.41
C VAL A 52 -3.30 15.24 12.92
N VAL A 53 -3.96 14.30 13.56
CA VAL A 53 -4.06 14.24 15.03
C VAL A 53 -3.19 13.16 15.64
N ALA A 54 -2.84 12.14 14.89
CA ALA A 54 -1.92 11.10 15.31
C ALA A 54 -1.28 10.41 14.11
N ILE A 55 -0.13 9.77 14.35
CA ILE A 55 0.51 8.85 13.43
C ILE A 55 0.55 7.47 14.09
N ALA A 56 0.14 6.46 13.36
CA ALA A 56 0.30 5.06 13.73
C ALA A 56 1.38 4.42 12.86
N GLU A 57 2.35 3.76 13.48
CA GLU A 57 3.39 2.97 12.84
C GLU A 57 3.22 1.51 13.22
N ILE A 58 3.26 0.62 12.22
CA ILE A 58 3.16 -0.81 12.42
C ILE A 58 4.42 -1.45 11.85
N ILE A 59 5.12 -2.22 12.67
CA ILE A 59 6.33 -2.93 12.28
C ILE A 59 6.14 -4.41 12.58
N ALA A 60 6.25 -5.25 11.54
CA ALA A 60 6.40 -6.69 11.69
C ALA A 60 7.87 -7.08 11.50
N GLU A 61 8.41 -7.82 12.46
CA GLU A 61 9.77 -8.39 12.40
C GLU A 61 9.66 -9.91 12.29
N TYR A 62 10.26 -10.45 11.23
CA TYR A 62 10.18 -11.87 10.92
C TYR A 62 11.43 -12.59 11.46
N ASN A 63 11.22 -13.69 12.18
CA ASN A 63 12.33 -14.54 12.61
C ASN A 63 12.81 -15.44 11.46
N ALA A 64 14.11 -15.72 11.44
CA ALA A 64 14.74 -16.54 10.40
C ALA A 64 14.13 -17.95 10.27
N ALA A 65 13.59 -18.51 11.35
CA ALA A 65 12.88 -19.79 11.33
C ALA A 65 11.54 -19.75 10.58
N GLY A 66 10.97 -18.55 10.37
CA GLY A 66 9.64 -18.36 9.78
C GLY A 66 9.63 -17.91 8.32
N VAL A 67 10.77 -17.46 7.81
CA VAL A 67 10.88 -16.89 6.46
C VAL A 67 12.20 -17.36 5.83
N PRO A 68 12.17 -17.88 4.59
CA PRO A 68 13.38 -18.27 3.89
C PRO A 68 14.28 -17.06 3.63
N PRO A 69 15.60 -17.27 3.48
CA PRO A 69 16.52 -16.18 3.13
C PRO A 69 16.11 -15.51 1.81
N LEU A 70 15.90 -14.21 1.87
CA LEU A 70 15.57 -13.40 0.70
C LEU A 70 16.75 -12.52 0.31
N HIS A 71 17.06 -12.45 -0.97
CA HIS A 71 17.96 -11.44 -1.53
C HIS A 71 17.21 -10.14 -1.81
N ALA A 72 17.94 -9.05 -2.02
CA ALA A 72 17.37 -7.72 -2.27
C ALA A 72 16.30 -7.72 -3.38
N THR A 73 16.55 -8.38 -4.51
CA THR A 73 15.58 -8.51 -5.61
C THR A 73 14.33 -9.29 -5.18
N GLY A 74 14.49 -10.35 -4.38
CA GLY A 74 13.37 -11.13 -3.83
C GLY A 74 12.48 -10.30 -2.93
N VAL A 75 13.05 -9.41 -2.12
CA VAL A 75 12.29 -8.45 -1.30
C VAL A 75 11.49 -7.49 -2.17
N GLN A 76 12.06 -6.97 -3.26
CA GLN A 76 11.34 -6.07 -4.16
C GLN A 76 10.21 -6.79 -4.92
N ARG A 77 10.39 -8.05 -5.28
CA ARG A 77 9.28 -8.88 -5.81
C ARG A 77 8.21 -9.14 -4.75
N LEU A 78 8.59 -9.33 -3.49
CA LEU A 78 7.64 -9.45 -2.38
C LEU A 78 6.87 -8.14 -2.17
N ASN A 79 7.51 -6.99 -2.36
CA ASN A 79 6.88 -5.68 -2.29
C ASN A 79 5.77 -5.49 -3.33
N ALA A 80 5.88 -6.06 -4.52
CA ALA A 80 4.81 -6.04 -5.52
C ALA A 80 3.52 -6.77 -5.06
N TRP A 81 3.62 -7.60 -4.03
CA TRP A 81 2.51 -8.32 -3.39
C TRP A 81 2.25 -7.83 -1.97
N SER A 82 2.61 -6.58 -1.70
CA SER A 82 2.54 -6.03 -0.35
C SER A 82 1.10 -5.92 0.14
N VAL A 83 0.88 -6.49 1.32
CA VAL A 83 -0.32 -6.28 2.13
C VAL A 83 0.11 -5.53 3.39
N TYR A 84 -0.36 -4.30 3.55
CA TYR A 84 -0.05 -3.46 4.70
C TYR A 84 1.43 -3.10 4.88
N GLY A 85 2.05 -2.48 3.89
CA GLY A 85 3.34 -1.82 4.05
C GLY A 85 4.53 -2.47 3.33
N ALA A 86 5.65 -1.80 3.32
CA ALA A 86 6.83 -2.20 2.59
C ALA A 86 7.72 -3.17 3.35
N TYR A 87 8.26 -4.17 2.65
CA TYR A 87 9.26 -5.09 3.17
C TYR A 87 10.67 -4.52 2.98
N HIS A 88 11.50 -4.71 4.00
CA HIS A 88 12.89 -4.28 4.03
C HIS A 88 13.77 -5.38 4.62
N LEU A 89 15.02 -5.44 4.19
CA LEU A 89 16.05 -6.20 4.90
C LEU A 89 16.80 -5.25 5.82
N ASN A 90 16.84 -5.60 7.09
CA ASN A 90 17.65 -4.92 8.09
C ASN A 90 18.52 -5.94 8.80
N ASP A 91 19.84 -5.83 8.69
CA ASP A 91 20.80 -6.80 9.21
C ASP A 91 20.47 -8.26 8.82
N GLY A 92 20.07 -8.48 7.57
CA GLY A 92 19.68 -9.78 7.04
C GLY A 92 18.33 -10.31 7.53
N ARG A 93 17.59 -9.55 8.33
CA ARG A 93 16.26 -9.89 8.81
C ARG A 93 15.19 -9.19 8.00
N LEU A 94 14.15 -9.91 7.64
CA LEU A 94 12.99 -9.32 6.99
C LEU A 94 12.18 -8.52 8.00
N ARG A 95 11.86 -7.30 7.64
CA ARG A 95 10.91 -6.43 8.34
C ARG A 95 9.86 -5.95 7.36
N GLN A 96 8.67 -5.69 7.86
CA GLN A 96 7.63 -5.01 7.10
C GLN A 96 7.16 -3.80 7.90
N LYS A 97 7.11 -2.64 7.25
CA LYS A 97 6.75 -1.39 7.91
C LYS A 97 5.59 -0.72 7.19
N ALA A 98 4.59 -0.32 7.97
CA ALA A 98 3.48 0.51 7.53
C ALA A 98 3.36 1.74 8.41
N GLN A 99 2.82 2.82 7.86
CA GLN A 99 2.54 4.04 8.60
C GLN A 99 1.20 4.62 8.13
N TYR A 100 0.41 5.09 9.07
CA TYR A 100 -0.89 5.70 8.80
C TYR A 100 -1.02 7.04 9.52
N SER A 101 -1.31 8.10 8.76
CA SER A 101 -1.66 9.41 9.32
C SER A 101 -3.15 9.46 9.62
N ILE A 102 -3.52 9.76 10.85
CA ILE A 102 -4.91 9.81 11.31
C ILE A 102 -5.38 11.26 11.25
N TYR A 103 -6.41 11.50 10.46
CA TYR A 103 -7.00 12.83 10.30
C TYR A 103 -8.15 13.05 11.28
N GLY A 104 -8.38 14.30 11.68
CA GLY A 104 -9.30 14.66 12.76
C GLY A 104 -10.79 14.67 12.41
N ASN A 105 -11.21 14.18 11.25
CA ASN A 105 -12.62 14.03 10.91
C ASN A 105 -13.13 12.60 11.25
N GLU A 106 -14.31 12.48 11.83
CA GLU A 106 -14.81 11.22 12.38
C GLU A 106 -14.89 10.06 11.39
N PRO A 107 -15.37 10.20 10.14
CA PRO A 107 -15.38 9.11 9.18
C PRO A 107 -13.98 8.58 8.84
N ALA A 108 -13.00 9.47 8.71
CA ALA A 108 -11.62 9.09 8.45
C ALA A 108 -10.98 8.40 9.66
N VAL A 109 -11.28 8.83 10.89
CA VAL A 109 -10.82 8.20 12.12
C VAL A 109 -11.30 6.76 12.22
N HIS A 110 -12.57 6.49 11.96
CA HIS A 110 -13.10 5.12 12.01
C HIS A 110 -12.40 4.21 11.01
N LEU A 111 -12.27 4.64 9.77
CA LEU A 111 -11.58 3.91 8.71
C LEU A 111 -10.10 3.68 9.07
N ALA A 112 -9.43 4.70 9.58
CA ALA A 112 -8.03 4.62 10.01
C ALA A 112 -7.85 3.56 11.11
N VAL A 113 -8.68 3.58 12.15
CA VAL A 113 -8.65 2.60 13.23
C VAL A 113 -8.82 1.18 12.68
N GLN A 114 -9.79 0.95 11.80
CA GLN A 114 -10.00 -0.35 11.16
C GLN A 114 -8.77 -0.83 10.38
N ILE A 115 -8.20 0.03 9.54
CA ILE A 115 -7.01 -0.30 8.74
C ILE A 115 -5.82 -0.61 9.66
N ILE A 116 -5.59 0.21 10.71
CA ILE A 116 -4.49 0.03 11.67
C ILE A 116 -4.63 -1.32 12.38
N LEU A 117 -5.81 -1.64 12.89
CA LEU A 117 -6.06 -2.90 13.60
C LEU A 117 -5.88 -4.12 12.67
N ASN A 118 -6.39 -4.04 11.45
CA ASN A 118 -6.23 -5.10 10.45
C ASN A 118 -4.76 -5.27 10.04
N ALA A 119 -4.03 -4.16 9.88
CA ALA A 119 -2.60 -4.20 9.57
C ALA A 119 -1.80 -4.81 10.74
N PHE A 120 -2.05 -4.36 11.97
CA PHE A 120 -1.36 -4.89 13.15
C PHE A 120 -1.63 -6.39 13.37
N GLY A 121 -2.86 -6.84 13.14
CA GLY A 121 -3.24 -8.26 13.27
C GLY A 121 -2.76 -9.13 12.11
N GLY A 122 -2.79 -8.61 10.89
CA GLY A 122 -2.61 -9.37 9.64
C GLY A 122 -1.22 -9.28 9.01
N GLN A 123 -0.45 -8.22 9.27
CA GLN A 123 0.82 -7.96 8.57
C GLN A 123 1.80 -9.14 8.67
N LEU A 124 2.06 -9.65 9.86
CA LEU A 124 3.04 -10.72 10.04
C LEU A 124 2.58 -12.07 9.45
N PRO A 125 1.36 -12.60 9.74
CA PRO A 125 0.94 -13.87 9.18
C PRO A 125 0.78 -13.82 7.65
N LEU A 126 0.25 -12.73 7.08
CA LEU A 126 0.13 -12.56 5.64
C LEU A 126 1.49 -12.44 4.97
N GLY A 127 2.41 -11.65 5.56
CA GLY A 127 3.75 -11.47 5.03
C GLY A 127 4.59 -12.73 5.07
N ARG A 128 4.50 -13.53 6.14
CA ARG A 128 5.12 -14.86 6.22
C ARG A 128 4.61 -15.76 5.11
N SER A 129 3.29 -15.82 4.93
CA SER A 129 2.68 -16.64 3.87
C SER A 129 3.11 -16.18 2.48
N SER A 130 3.19 -14.86 2.24
CA SER A 130 3.66 -14.30 0.98
C SER A 130 5.13 -14.63 0.72
N ALA A 131 6.01 -14.52 1.71
CA ALA A 131 7.42 -14.86 1.58
C ALA A 131 7.63 -16.35 1.30
N LEU A 132 6.89 -17.22 1.96
CA LEU A 132 6.90 -18.67 1.70
C LEU A 132 6.40 -19.00 0.30
N ALA A 133 5.33 -18.34 -0.16
CA ALA A 133 4.80 -18.51 -1.50
C ALA A 133 5.80 -18.14 -2.59
N MET A 134 6.54 -17.05 -2.40
CA MET A 134 7.55 -16.57 -3.34
C MET A 134 8.72 -17.56 -3.53
N THR A 135 9.01 -18.38 -2.53
CA THR A 135 10.12 -19.35 -2.56
C THR A 135 9.71 -20.74 -2.99
N SER A 136 8.42 -21.02 -3.10
CA SER A 136 7.88 -22.33 -3.47
C SER A 136 6.95 -22.24 -4.68
N ALA A 137 7.45 -22.63 -5.86
CA ALA A 137 6.64 -22.73 -7.07
C ALA A 137 5.41 -23.66 -6.89
N ALA A 138 5.53 -24.69 -6.05
CA ALA A 138 4.43 -25.59 -5.73
C ALA A 138 3.34 -24.88 -4.92
N VAL A 139 3.71 -24.07 -3.93
CA VAL A 139 2.77 -23.29 -3.13
C VAL A 139 2.07 -22.23 -3.99
N LEU A 140 2.80 -21.54 -4.86
CA LEU A 140 2.21 -20.59 -5.82
C LEU A 140 1.20 -21.25 -6.76
N LYS A 141 1.53 -22.46 -7.26
CA LYS A 141 0.62 -23.23 -8.13
C LYS A 141 -0.63 -23.68 -7.37
N GLN A 142 -0.47 -24.17 -6.14
CA GLN A 142 -1.58 -24.59 -5.29
C GLN A 142 -2.47 -23.41 -4.90
N GLN A 143 -1.89 -22.25 -4.59
CA GLN A 143 -2.63 -21.05 -4.28
C GLN A 143 -3.41 -20.52 -5.49
N ARG A 144 -2.80 -20.52 -6.68
CA ARG A 144 -3.52 -20.20 -7.93
C ARG A 144 -4.70 -21.13 -8.17
N ALA A 145 -4.58 -22.40 -7.85
CA ALA A 145 -5.68 -23.37 -7.97
C ALA A 145 -6.80 -23.13 -6.94
N HIS A 146 -6.44 -22.75 -5.69
CA HIS A 146 -7.43 -22.37 -4.67
C HIS A 146 -8.16 -21.06 -5.00
N HIS A 147 -7.50 -20.12 -5.65
CA HIS A 147 -8.12 -18.87 -6.08
C HIS A 147 -8.98 -18.99 -7.35
N ALA A 148 -8.86 -20.08 -8.08
CA ALA A 148 -9.81 -20.40 -9.15
C ALA A 148 -11.21 -20.80 -8.63
N MET A 149 -11.36 -21.03 -7.32
CA MET A 149 -12.69 -21.13 -6.74
C MET A 149 -13.35 -19.76 -6.66
N PRO A 150 -14.62 -19.61 -7.07
CA PRO A 150 -15.37 -18.39 -6.87
C PRO A 150 -15.57 -18.20 -5.37
N SER A 151 -14.58 -17.57 -4.70
CA SER A 151 -14.82 -17.00 -3.39
C SER A 151 -15.99 -16.05 -3.54
N ARG A 152 -16.88 -16.02 -2.57
CA ARG A 152 -17.94 -15.01 -2.51
C ARG A 152 -17.25 -13.64 -2.42
N TRP A 153 -17.04 -13.03 -3.58
CA TRP A 153 -16.54 -11.69 -3.66
C TRP A 153 -17.50 -10.75 -2.98
N PRO A 154 -16.99 -9.74 -2.29
CA PRO A 154 -17.84 -8.62 -1.94
C PRO A 154 -18.53 -8.16 -3.22
N THR A 155 -19.77 -7.77 -3.08
CA THR A 155 -20.58 -7.17 -4.14
C THR A 155 -19.70 -6.20 -4.93
N PRO A 156 -19.68 -6.25 -6.26
CA PRO A 156 -18.95 -5.28 -7.06
C PRO A 156 -19.23 -3.89 -6.51
N LEU A 157 -18.24 -3.01 -6.52
CA LEU A 157 -18.47 -1.62 -6.15
C LEU A 157 -19.70 -1.14 -6.91
N ASP A 158 -20.58 -0.47 -6.20
CA ASP A 158 -21.77 0.12 -6.78
C ASP A 158 -21.35 0.98 -7.98
N GLU A 159 -21.89 0.68 -9.16
CA GLU A 159 -21.56 1.41 -10.38
C GLU A 159 -21.70 2.93 -10.22
N PRO A 160 -22.73 3.48 -9.53
CA PRO A 160 -22.79 4.88 -9.15
C PRO A 160 -21.58 5.40 -8.38
N ALA A 161 -21.02 4.61 -7.47
CA ALA A 161 -19.85 5.04 -6.71
C ALA A 161 -18.59 5.09 -7.58
N LEU A 162 -18.43 4.16 -8.51
CA LEU A 162 -17.33 4.17 -9.50
C LEU A 162 -17.47 5.36 -10.46
N MET A 163 -18.67 5.65 -10.94
CA MET A 163 -18.95 6.80 -11.80
C MET A 163 -18.68 8.12 -11.05
N ALA A 164 -19.12 8.25 -9.81
CA ALA A 164 -18.86 9.44 -8.99
C ALA A 164 -17.35 9.66 -8.77
N ALA A 165 -16.61 8.58 -8.54
CA ALA A 165 -15.15 8.63 -8.42
C ALA A 165 -14.51 9.11 -9.71
N THR A 166 -14.90 8.57 -10.85
CA THR A 166 -14.39 8.95 -12.15
C THR A 166 -14.69 10.43 -12.45
N SER A 167 -15.92 10.88 -12.22
CA SER A 167 -16.31 12.28 -12.40
C SER A 167 -15.49 13.21 -11.54
N THR A 168 -15.27 12.87 -10.27
CA THR A 168 -14.47 13.67 -9.35
C THR A 168 -13.01 13.81 -9.83
N LEU A 169 -12.42 12.75 -10.38
CA LEU A 169 -11.06 12.78 -10.94
C LEU A 169 -11.00 13.65 -12.20
N GLN A 170 -12.01 13.52 -13.08
CA GLN A 170 -12.12 14.33 -14.29
C GLN A 170 -12.32 15.83 -13.99
N GLU A 171 -13.15 16.18 -13.01
CA GLU A 171 -13.33 17.55 -12.53
C GLU A 171 -12.03 18.18 -12.04
N ARG A 172 -11.10 17.35 -11.55
CA ARG A 172 -9.77 17.78 -11.14
C ARG A 172 -8.72 17.72 -12.26
N GLY A 173 -9.17 17.51 -13.49
CA GLY A 173 -8.33 17.58 -14.69
C GLY A 173 -7.53 16.32 -14.99
N LEU A 174 -7.83 15.18 -14.35
CA LEU A 174 -7.22 13.90 -14.65
C LEU A 174 -7.99 13.19 -15.77
N ALA A 175 -7.27 12.56 -16.70
CA ALA A 175 -7.87 11.61 -17.61
C ALA A 175 -8.25 10.35 -16.82
N ALA A 176 -9.55 10.13 -16.58
CA ALA A 176 -10.04 9.05 -15.75
C ALA A 176 -11.17 8.29 -16.42
N SER A 177 -11.24 6.99 -16.13
CA SER A 177 -12.28 6.08 -16.61
C SER A 177 -12.55 4.99 -15.58
N ASN A 178 -13.61 4.22 -15.78
CA ASN A 178 -13.94 3.07 -14.93
C ASN A 178 -14.56 1.92 -15.73
N ASN A 179 -14.57 0.76 -15.12
CA ASN A 179 -15.41 -0.39 -15.50
C ASN A 179 -16.12 -0.93 -14.23
N ALA A 180 -16.73 -2.11 -14.33
CA ALA A 180 -17.51 -2.68 -13.22
C ALA A 180 -16.71 -2.94 -11.92
N THR A 181 -15.38 -3.04 -11.97
CA THR A 181 -14.53 -3.40 -10.82
C THR A 181 -13.36 -2.47 -10.58
N SER A 182 -13.14 -1.50 -11.45
CA SER A 182 -11.92 -0.66 -11.40
C SER A 182 -12.23 0.79 -11.75
N VAL A 183 -11.48 1.68 -11.10
CA VAL A 183 -11.30 3.08 -11.51
C VAL A 183 -9.83 3.25 -11.86
N TRP A 184 -9.53 3.95 -12.95
CA TRP A 184 -8.17 4.32 -13.31
C TRP A 184 -8.08 5.77 -13.73
N ALA A 185 -6.89 6.33 -13.57
CA ALA A 185 -6.57 7.68 -13.99
C ALA A 185 -5.14 7.73 -14.53
N GLU A 186 -4.87 8.68 -15.39
CA GLU A 186 -3.55 8.95 -15.94
C GLU A 186 -3.00 10.26 -15.36
N LEU A 187 -1.72 10.25 -15.01
CA LEU A 187 -1.01 11.42 -14.52
C LEU A 187 0.33 11.55 -15.25
N ALA A 188 0.51 12.68 -15.94
CA ALA A 188 1.77 12.99 -16.62
C ALA A 188 2.90 13.17 -15.59
N LEU A 189 4.02 12.46 -15.80
CA LEU A 189 5.24 12.52 -14.98
C LEU A 189 6.27 13.52 -15.52
N SER A 190 6.13 14.00 -16.75
CA SER A 190 7.05 14.95 -17.38
C SER A 190 6.37 16.29 -17.65
N GLY A 191 7.11 17.37 -17.38
CA GLY A 191 6.90 18.69 -17.94
C GLY A 191 5.93 19.61 -17.21
N ASP A 192 6.11 20.90 -17.47
CA ASP A 192 5.32 22.05 -17.07
C ASP A 192 3.87 22.05 -17.62
N CYS A 193 3.24 20.88 -17.75
CA CYS A 193 1.96 20.81 -18.41
C CYS A 193 0.82 21.08 -17.43
N PRO A 194 0.23 22.28 -17.45
CA PRO A 194 -1.12 22.44 -16.97
C PRO A 194 -2.06 21.75 -17.97
N SER A 195 -2.44 20.57 -17.65
CA SER A 195 -3.73 19.90 -17.88
C SER A 195 -4.52 20.05 -19.19
N ARG A 196 -4.00 20.43 -20.33
CA ARG A 196 -4.87 20.54 -21.54
C ARG A 196 -4.29 20.15 -22.90
N SER A 197 -3.03 19.86 -23.03
CA SER A 197 -2.52 19.19 -24.23
C SER A 197 -1.80 17.93 -23.77
N ILE A 198 -2.43 16.81 -23.91
CA ILE A 198 -1.78 15.51 -23.78
C ILE A 198 -0.73 15.50 -24.90
N ASP A 199 0.50 15.77 -24.53
CA ASP A 199 1.61 15.44 -25.40
C ASP A 199 1.59 13.90 -25.49
N PRO A 200 1.33 13.32 -26.66
CA PRO A 200 1.29 11.86 -26.80
C PRO A 200 2.63 11.18 -26.47
N HIS A 201 3.70 11.97 -26.28
CA HIS A 201 5.02 11.53 -25.86
C HIS A 201 5.29 11.82 -24.35
N ALA A 202 4.33 12.44 -23.64
CA ALA A 202 4.49 12.65 -22.21
C ALA A 202 4.44 11.30 -21.47
N ALA A 203 5.48 11.00 -20.73
CA ALA A 203 5.51 9.83 -19.87
C ALA A 203 4.40 9.93 -18.83
N THR A 204 3.46 9.00 -18.87
CA THR A 204 2.26 9.02 -18.06
C THR A 204 2.22 7.82 -17.12
N ALA A 205 2.08 8.05 -15.82
CA ALA A 205 1.81 6.99 -14.87
C ALA A 205 0.34 6.58 -14.95
N LEU A 206 0.07 5.28 -14.99
CA LEU A 206 -1.28 4.73 -14.88
C LEU A 206 -1.56 4.39 -13.41
N LEU A 207 -2.58 5.04 -12.87
CA LEU A 207 -3.08 4.84 -11.52
C LEU A 207 -4.34 3.98 -11.60
N GLN A 208 -4.44 2.95 -10.77
CA GLN A 208 -5.60 2.07 -10.78
C GLN A 208 -5.98 1.64 -9.37
N VAL A 209 -7.28 1.61 -9.09
CA VAL A 209 -7.85 0.90 -7.93
C VAL A 209 -8.81 -0.15 -8.44
N ASN A 210 -8.57 -1.41 -8.09
CA ASN A 210 -9.29 -2.57 -8.58
C ASN A 210 -9.79 -3.43 -7.41
N THR A 211 -11.05 -3.86 -7.48
CA THR A 211 -11.67 -4.77 -6.51
C THR A 211 -11.90 -6.17 -7.07
N GLY A 212 -11.68 -6.36 -8.37
CA GLY A 212 -11.90 -7.64 -9.08
C GLY A 212 -10.70 -8.58 -9.06
N VAL A 213 -9.55 -8.15 -8.53
CA VAL A 213 -8.32 -8.97 -8.51
C VAL A 213 -8.02 -9.43 -7.08
N PRO A 214 -8.14 -10.75 -6.81
CA PRO A 214 -7.81 -11.27 -5.48
C PRO A 214 -6.31 -11.24 -5.22
N HIS A 215 -5.94 -10.88 -4.00
CA HIS A 215 -4.58 -11.14 -3.54
C HIS A 215 -4.40 -12.66 -3.31
N PRO A 216 -3.32 -13.29 -3.80
CA PRO A 216 -3.16 -14.75 -3.73
C PRO A 216 -3.11 -15.31 -2.31
N ILE A 217 -2.79 -14.48 -1.31
CA ILE A 217 -2.71 -14.88 0.10
C ILE A 217 -3.83 -14.27 0.93
N ALA A 218 -4.13 -12.97 0.71
CA ALA A 218 -5.08 -12.24 1.55
C ALA A 218 -6.53 -12.32 1.04
N GLY A 219 -6.75 -12.88 -0.16
CA GLY A 219 -8.10 -13.04 -0.73
C GLY A 219 -8.68 -11.75 -1.29
N ALA A 220 -9.96 -11.50 -0.98
CA ALA A 220 -10.70 -10.34 -1.47
C ALA A 220 -10.21 -9.03 -0.86
N GLY A 221 -10.28 -7.93 -1.63
CA GLY A 221 -9.87 -6.62 -1.16
C GLY A 221 -9.75 -5.59 -2.29
N TYR A 222 -9.11 -4.49 -1.95
CA TYR A 222 -8.80 -3.39 -2.85
C TYR A 222 -7.32 -3.42 -3.22
N LEU A 223 -7.04 -3.51 -4.51
CA LEU A 223 -5.69 -3.37 -5.06
C LEU A 223 -5.53 -1.99 -5.68
N ALA A 224 -4.70 -1.15 -5.09
CA ALA A 224 -4.28 0.12 -5.67
C ALA A 224 -2.88 -0.04 -6.27
N THR A 225 -2.70 0.43 -7.51
CA THR A 225 -1.42 0.34 -8.23
C THR A 225 -1.05 1.65 -8.90
N ILE A 226 0.26 1.87 -9.03
CA ILE A 226 0.84 2.88 -9.91
C ILE A 226 1.80 2.16 -10.84
N SER A 227 1.47 2.14 -12.13
CA SER A 227 2.34 1.63 -13.17
C SER A 227 3.12 2.79 -13.78
N LEU A 228 4.45 2.65 -13.83
CA LEU A 228 5.33 3.62 -14.46
C LEU A 228 5.38 3.40 -15.96
N PRO A 229 5.58 4.43 -16.79
CA PRO A 229 5.64 4.32 -18.25
C PRO A 229 6.99 3.76 -18.72
N LEU A 230 7.30 2.55 -18.29
CA LEU A 230 8.53 1.85 -18.63
C LEU A 230 8.21 0.70 -19.58
N THR A 231 8.87 0.66 -20.73
CA THR A 231 8.72 -0.45 -21.70
C THR A 231 9.61 -1.65 -21.35
N HIS A 232 10.68 -1.40 -20.60
CA HIS A 232 11.62 -2.43 -20.16
C HIS A 232 12.07 -2.17 -18.72
N SER A 233 12.40 -3.24 -18.01
CA SER A 233 12.95 -3.11 -16.67
C SER A 233 14.32 -2.45 -16.73
N PRO A 234 14.55 -1.34 -16.00
CA PRO A 234 15.87 -0.74 -15.93
C PRO A 234 16.84 -1.70 -15.20
N PRO A 235 18.15 -1.68 -15.53
CA PRO A 235 19.13 -2.56 -14.91
C PRO A 235 19.20 -2.48 -13.39
N ASN A 236 18.81 -1.34 -12.82
CA ASN A 236 18.78 -1.06 -11.38
C ASN A 236 17.37 -1.02 -10.79
N ALA A 237 16.38 -1.68 -11.42
CA ALA A 237 14.97 -1.63 -11.00
C ALA A 237 14.74 -1.97 -9.52
N ALA A 238 15.44 -3.00 -9.01
CA ALA A 238 15.34 -3.38 -7.61
C ALA A 238 15.86 -2.30 -6.66
N GLU A 239 16.96 -1.65 -7.02
CA GLU A 239 17.52 -0.54 -6.26
C GLU A 239 16.62 0.70 -6.31
N LEU A 240 16.02 0.98 -7.46
CA LEU A 240 15.03 2.04 -7.61
C LEU A 240 13.83 1.82 -6.66
N CYS A 241 13.24 0.62 -6.65
CA CYS A 241 12.15 0.30 -5.73
C CYS A 241 12.57 0.44 -4.26
N ARG A 242 13.78 -0.05 -3.90
CA ARG A 242 14.32 0.09 -2.55
C ARG A 242 14.42 1.57 -2.15
N ARG A 243 15.00 2.38 -3.02
CA ARG A 243 15.20 3.82 -2.79
C ARG A 243 13.87 4.57 -2.66
N LEU A 244 12.89 4.25 -3.49
CA LEU A 244 11.54 4.84 -3.40
C LEU A 244 10.87 4.50 -2.07
N ASN A 245 10.96 3.24 -1.62
CA ASN A 245 10.41 2.84 -0.32
C ASN A 245 11.11 3.56 0.83
N GLU A 246 12.43 3.75 0.78
CA GLU A 246 13.19 4.49 1.80
C GLU A 246 12.82 5.97 1.84
N LEU A 247 12.76 6.62 0.68
CA LEU A 247 12.36 8.02 0.59
C LEU A 247 10.95 8.27 1.11
N GLU A 248 10.00 7.36 0.82
CA GLU A 248 8.69 7.46 1.43
C GLU A 248 8.73 7.32 2.97
N LEU A 249 9.66 6.55 3.52
CA LEU A 249 9.83 6.42 4.98
C LEU A 249 10.43 7.67 5.62
N GLU A 250 11.26 8.41 4.92
CA GLU A 250 11.90 9.62 5.40
C GLU A 250 10.96 10.84 5.38
N GLN A 251 10.01 10.85 4.46
CA GLN A 251 9.12 12.00 4.26
C GLN A 251 7.84 11.87 5.11
N VAL A 252 7.83 12.56 6.24
CA VAL A 252 6.74 12.53 7.23
C VAL A 252 5.41 13.05 6.66
N ASP A 253 5.45 13.88 5.61
CA ASP A 253 4.27 14.57 5.05
C ASP A 253 3.49 13.78 4.02
N PHE A 254 3.87 12.52 3.83
CA PHE A 254 3.29 11.73 2.76
C PHE A 254 1.98 11.03 3.17
N VAL A 255 1.22 10.62 2.13
CA VAL A 255 0.04 9.77 2.29
C VAL A 255 0.34 8.48 3.06
N PRO A 256 -0.67 7.79 3.60
CA PRO A 256 -0.47 6.54 4.32
C PRO A 256 0.41 5.54 3.55
N ARG A 257 1.37 4.95 4.25
CA ARG A 257 2.36 4.01 3.71
C ARG A 257 1.91 2.58 3.97
N LEU A 258 0.87 2.18 3.25
CA LEU A 258 0.26 0.84 3.36
C LEU A 258 0.62 -0.08 2.21
N GLY A 259 1.24 0.44 1.18
CA GLY A 259 1.76 -0.30 0.05
C GLY A 259 3.28 -0.20 -0.05
N ALA A 260 3.82 -0.64 -1.18
CA ALA A 260 5.24 -0.62 -1.46
C ALA A 260 5.55 -0.46 -2.95
N TRP A 261 6.69 0.13 -3.25
CA TRP A 261 7.33 0.04 -4.55
C TRP A 261 7.99 -1.32 -4.68
N GLY A 262 7.67 -2.04 -5.74
CA GLY A 262 8.14 -3.40 -5.96
C GLY A 262 8.31 -3.74 -7.43
N LEU A 263 8.84 -4.93 -7.70
CA LEU A 263 9.02 -5.45 -9.05
C LEU A 263 7.81 -6.32 -9.42
N HIS A 264 7.05 -5.92 -10.42
CA HIS A 264 5.95 -6.71 -10.95
C HIS A 264 6.48 -7.97 -11.63
N THR A 265 5.83 -9.11 -11.35
CA THR A 265 6.38 -10.45 -11.57
C THR A 265 6.53 -10.89 -13.02
N GLN A 266 5.91 -10.22 -13.98
CA GLN A 266 5.97 -10.64 -15.38
C GLN A 266 7.22 -10.10 -16.08
N ASP A 267 7.57 -8.83 -15.82
CA ASP A 267 8.63 -8.14 -16.55
C ASP A 267 9.65 -7.46 -15.63
N ASP A 268 9.58 -7.71 -14.30
CA ASP A 268 10.37 -7.01 -13.27
C ASP A 268 10.30 -5.47 -13.37
N LEU A 269 9.16 -4.95 -13.83
CA LEU A 269 8.93 -3.52 -13.95
C LEU A 269 8.68 -2.89 -12.57
N PRO A 270 9.33 -1.79 -12.25
CA PRO A 270 9.04 -1.03 -11.03
C PRO A 270 7.62 -0.49 -11.04
N GLY A 271 6.91 -0.67 -9.95
CA GLY A 271 5.57 -0.12 -9.74
C GLY A 271 5.21 -0.08 -8.27
N TYR A 272 4.19 0.67 -7.93
CA TYR A 272 3.64 0.70 -6.59
C TYR A 272 2.44 -0.22 -6.48
N SER A 273 2.33 -0.94 -5.38
CA SER A 273 1.18 -1.77 -5.04
C SER A 273 0.78 -1.57 -3.59
N CYS A 274 -0.52 -1.45 -3.36
CA CYS A 274 -1.11 -1.42 -2.03
C CYS A 274 -2.35 -2.31 -2.04
N PHE A 275 -2.34 -3.37 -1.26
CA PHE A 275 -3.51 -4.23 -1.11
C PHE A 275 -4.10 -4.10 0.28
N ILE A 276 -5.39 -3.79 0.35
CA ILE A 276 -6.16 -3.73 1.60
C ILE A 276 -7.19 -4.84 1.58
N PRO A 277 -6.98 -5.91 2.36
CA PRO A 277 -7.98 -6.97 2.51
C PRO A 277 -9.29 -6.40 3.06
N CYS A 278 -10.39 -6.76 2.44
CA CYS A 278 -11.70 -6.31 2.84
C CYS A 278 -12.75 -7.38 2.49
N ALA A 279 -13.48 -7.85 3.49
CA ALA A 279 -14.55 -8.81 3.29
C ALA A 279 -15.84 -8.13 2.78
N GLU A 280 -16.00 -6.85 3.09
CA GLU A 280 -17.14 -6.03 2.68
C GLU A 280 -16.64 -4.72 2.06
N PRO A 281 -17.35 -4.16 1.07
CA PRO A 281 -16.95 -2.88 0.47
C PRO A 281 -17.05 -1.76 1.51
N TRP A 282 -15.93 -1.08 1.71
CA TRP A 282 -15.89 0.11 2.56
C TRP A 282 -16.16 1.35 1.71
N GLY A 283 -17.31 1.93 1.83
CA GLY A 283 -17.79 3.15 1.21
C GLY A 283 -16.79 3.90 0.30
N ALA A 284 -16.20 4.98 0.74
CA ALA A 284 -15.27 5.78 -0.05
C ALA A 284 -13.81 5.25 -0.15
N LEU A 285 -13.52 4.01 0.27
CA LEU A 285 -12.13 3.52 0.29
C LEU A 285 -11.47 3.55 -1.10
N HIS A 286 -12.19 3.23 -2.17
CA HIS A 286 -11.68 3.30 -3.54
C HIS A 286 -11.21 4.71 -3.92
N MET A 287 -11.97 5.75 -3.54
CA MET A 287 -11.56 7.14 -3.75
C MET A 287 -10.36 7.52 -2.89
N THR A 288 -10.35 7.09 -1.65
CA THR A 288 -9.22 7.32 -0.73
C THR A 288 -7.93 6.71 -1.29
N LEU A 289 -7.99 5.46 -1.75
CA LEU A 289 -6.85 4.77 -2.38
C LEU A 289 -6.42 5.45 -3.67
N MET A 290 -7.37 5.88 -4.51
CA MET A 290 -7.04 6.61 -5.73
C MET A 290 -6.31 7.93 -5.41
N TRP A 291 -6.77 8.69 -4.41
CA TRP A 291 -6.07 9.90 -3.96
C TRP A 291 -4.67 9.61 -3.44
N TRP A 292 -4.47 8.51 -2.74
CA TRP A 292 -3.13 8.11 -2.30
C TRP A 292 -2.21 7.81 -3.50
N CYS A 293 -2.74 7.21 -4.57
CA CYS A 293 -1.99 6.99 -5.81
C CYS A 293 -1.68 8.31 -6.53
N VAL A 294 -2.68 9.19 -6.69
CA VAL A 294 -2.50 10.51 -7.33
C VAL A 294 -1.40 11.31 -6.63
N ARG A 295 -1.42 11.35 -5.31
CA ARG A 295 -0.42 12.10 -4.53
C ARG A 295 0.98 11.50 -4.64
N ARG A 296 1.11 10.16 -4.66
CA ARG A 296 2.40 9.51 -4.90
C ARG A 296 2.94 9.78 -6.28
N ALA A 297 2.09 9.70 -7.30
CA ALA A 297 2.49 10.00 -8.66
C ALA A 297 2.89 11.48 -8.84
N ALA A 298 2.19 12.40 -8.18
CA ALA A 298 2.57 13.81 -8.15
C ALA A 298 3.92 14.02 -7.44
N TRP A 299 4.15 13.36 -6.29
CA TRP A 299 5.43 13.39 -5.60
C TRP A 299 6.58 12.86 -6.48
N LEU A 300 6.35 11.75 -7.21
CA LEU A 300 7.34 11.24 -8.16
C LEU A 300 7.67 12.28 -9.24
N ARG A 301 6.65 12.92 -9.81
CA ARG A 301 6.81 13.96 -10.82
C ARG A 301 7.61 15.14 -10.27
N ASP A 302 7.22 15.66 -9.12
CA ASP A 302 7.69 16.95 -8.62
C ASP A 302 9.07 16.85 -7.92
N GLY A 303 9.39 15.73 -7.30
CA GLY A 303 10.56 15.60 -6.46
C GLY A 303 11.58 14.55 -6.87
N PHE A 304 11.16 13.48 -7.50
CA PHE A 304 12.04 12.33 -7.69
C PHE A 304 12.43 12.10 -9.15
N TRP A 305 11.48 12.17 -10.05
CA TRP A 305 11.67 11.78 -11.43
C TRP A 305 12.67 12.67 -12.19
N GLN A 306 12.62 13.97 -11.94
CA GLN A 306 13.51 14.94 -12.58
C GLN A 306 14.92 14.94 -11.96
N ALA A 307 15.06 14.63 -10.67
CA ALA A 307 16.31 14.81 -9.94
C ALA A 307 17.21 13.57 -9.89
N ASN A 308 16.67 12.36 -9.98
CA ASN A 308 17.37 11.15 -9.51
C ASN A 308 17.38 9.96 -10.46
N THR A 309 16.66 9.98 -11.57
CA THR A 309 16.45 8.70 -12.24
C THR A 309 17.56 8.34 -13.23
N GLY A 310 18.22 9.30 -13.88
CA GLY A 310 19.05 8.95 -15.04
C GLY A 310 18.32 7.99 -16.02
N ILE A 311 17.05 7.69 -15.75
CA ILE A 311 16.17 6.85 -16.55
C ILE A 311 15.64 7.75 -17.64
N THR A 312 16.15 7.57 -18.83
CA THR A 312 15.56 8.18 -20.02
C THR A 312 14.23 7.46 -20.25
N LEU A 313 13.14 8.19 -20.11
CA LEU A 313 11.84 7.72 -20.57
C LEU A 313 11.94 7.64 -22.10
N ALA A 314 11.65 6.46 -22.62
CA ALA A 314 11.62 6.25 -24.07
C ALA A 314 10.37 6.86 -24.68
#